data_d6b6cb391bfc98d35e157f7ecc61eb22
#
_entry.id   d6b6cb391bfc98d35e157f7ecc61eb22
#
_cell.length_a   1.000
_cell.length_b   1.000
_cell.length_c   1.000
_cell.angle_alpha   90.00
_cell.angle_beta   90.00
_cell.angle_gamma   90.00
#
_symmetry.space_group_name_H-M   'P 1'
#
loop_
_entity.id
_entity.type
_entity.pdbx_description
1 polymer ?
#
loop_
_entity_poly.entity_id
_entity_poly.type
_entity_poly.pdbx_seq_one_letter_code
_entity_poly.pdbx_strand_id
1 'polypeptide(L)'
;MAGEDLSSAELAAAPRTPLTPAAFLASREGIEDALQRETAAWGMTRWFWGEGVCLLAALRLADARGERAPEWVRSFMDPYLAAPPVLEHVNNLAPGAALAELHARDPRPETAALLEACLTWYERAPEATRAPNGALEHWPGGVWADTVYMAGQFLLRAGRALARPELVSEAEEQWLRHADLLQHPDSALLVHGTNQGVRIDCHWGRANAWFALAGADLLAATGSAAVAERLVPLLEAVAALQPDHGVWDVLVDSPVEVRGILETSAAAGLGAALLRAAAALGPERLGAERHARLRAAGERAVLGAVAYVDDGVLTRVSAGTILQLIPFGYSVIRDDRPQPWGQGLAMEALAAWRETHEGGN
;
A
#
# COMPACT_ATOMS: atom_id res chain seq x y z
N MET A 1 -14.73 -4.61 42.46
CA MET A 1 -14.25 -3.70 41.40
C MET A 1 -15.09 -4.00 40.19
N ALA A 2 -16.04 -3.12 39.88
CA ALA A 2 -16.84 -3.23 38.68
C ALA A 2 -15.86 -3.09 37.50
N GLY A 3 -15.73 -4.14 36.68
CA GLY A 3 -15.15 -4.01 35.36
C GLY A 3 -16.04 -3.02 34.65
N GLU A 4 -15.49 -1.87 34.28
CA GLU A 4 -16.11 -1.03 33.27
C GLU A 4 -16.12 -1.89 32.02
N ASP A 5 -17.29 -2.41 31.67
CA ASP A 5 -17.56 -2.88 30.34
C ASP A 5 -17.23 -1.70 29.43
N LEU A 6 -16.11 -1.83 28.71
CA LEU A 6 -15.85 -0.96 27.56
C LEU A 6 -17.11 -1.06 26.72
N SER A 7 -17.89 0.00 26.77
CA SER A 7 -19.18 0.02 26.12
C SER A 7 -18.93 -0.24 24.63
N SER A 8 -19.78 -1.06 24.02
CA SER A 8 -19.81 -1.21 22.57
C SER A 8 -19.85 0.14 21.82
N ALA A 9 -20.13 1.24 22.51
CA ALA A 9 -20.06 2.61 22.01
C ALA A 9 -18.62 3.16 21.90
N GLU A 10 -17.65 2.67 22.68
CA GLU A 10 -16.23 3.02 22.52
C GLU A 10 -15.55 2.16 21.45
N LEU A 11 -16.05 0.94 21.22
CA LEU A 11 -15.66 0.10 20.07
C LEU A 11 -16.23 0.63 18.74
N ALA A 12 -17.31 1.38 18.78
CA ALA A 12 -17.95 1.99 17.63
C ALA A 12 -17.99 3.52 17.78
N ALA A 13 -16.86 4.16 18.00
CA ALA A 13 -16.79 5.60 17.80
C ALA A 13 -17.32 5.91 16.39
N ALA A 14 -18.34 6.76 16.30
CA ALA A 14 -18.93 7.13 15.03
C ALA A 14 -17.82 7.55 14.04
N PRO A 15 -17.88 7.11 12.78
CA PRO A 15 -16.90 7.51 11.79
C PRO A 15 -16.77 9.04 11.74
N ARG A 16 -15.53 9.53 11.61
CA ARG A 16 -15.29 10.97 11.44
C ARG A 16 -15.89 11.44 10.11
N THR A 17 -16.40 12.66 10.11
CA THR A 17 -16.82 13.30 8.86
C THR A 17 -15.58 13.55 7.99
N PRO A 18 -15.59 13.14 6.71
CA PRO A 18 -14.51 13.45 5.78
C PRO A 18 -14.28 14.97 5.69
N LEU A 19 -13.04 15.36 5.42
CA LEU A 19 -12.79 16.76 5.09
C LEU A 19 -13.53 17.13 3.79
N THR A 20 -14.06 18.34 3.73
CA THR A 20 -14.51 18.86 2.45
C THR A 20 -13.30 19.16 1.56
N PRO A 21 -13.40 19.09 0.22
CA PRO A 21 -12.29 19.42 -0.65
C PRO A 21 -11.69 20.81 -0.38
N ALA A 22 -12.51 21.80 -0.06
CA ALA A 22 -12.04 23.16 0.26
C ALA A 22 -11.25 23.19 1.59
N ALA A 23 -11.76 22.53 2.63
CA ALA A 23 -11.05 22.45 3.92
C ALA A 23 -9.74 21.66 3.79
N PHE A 24 -9.75 20.57 3.04
CA PHE A 24 -8.56 19.78 2.75
C PHE A 24 -7.49 20.62 2.02
N LEU A 25 -7.85 21.27 0.93
CA LEU A 25 -6.91 22.11 0.16
C LEU A 25 -6.31 23.24 1.01
N ALA A 26 -7.09 23.80 1.93
CA ALA A 26 -6.61 24.84 2.84
C ALA A 26 -5.64 24.32 3.92
N SER A 27 -5.71 23.04 4.29
CA SER A 27 -4.90 22.42 5.35
C SER A 27 -3.86 21.43 4.87
N ARG A 28 -3.90 21.02 3.60
CA ARG A 28 -3.11 19.91 3.03
C ARG A 28 -1.61 20.05 3.31
N GLU A 29 -1.01 21.18 2.99
CA GLU A 29 0.43 21.38 3.23
C GLU A 29 0.79 21.22 4.70
N GLY A 30 -0.03 21.73 5.61
CA GLY A 30 0.15 21.56 7.04
C GLY A 30 0.04 20.08 7.48
N ILE A 31 -0.87 19.31 6.89
CA ILE A 31 -1.02 17.87 7.13
C ILE A 31 0.21 17.12 6.63
N GLU A 32 0.66 17.41 5.40
CA GLU A 32 1.85 16.80 4.80
C GLU A 32 3.12 17.07 5.62
N ASP A 33 3.32 18.33 6.01
CA ASP A 33 4.46 18.74 6.85
C ASP A 33 4.43 18.09 8.24
N ALA A 34 3.24 17.98 8.84
CA ALA A 34 3.08 17.32 10.14
C ALA A 34 3.38 15.82 10.04
N LEU A 35 2.86 15.12 9.01
CA LEU A 35 3.14 13.71 8.75
C LEU A 35 4.64 13.47 8.56
N GLN A 36 5.30 14.24 7.71
CA GLN A 36 6.74 14.08 7.44
C GLN A 36 7.58 14.35 8.68
N ARG A 37 7.28 15.43 9.41
CA ARG A 37 8.01 15.82 10.63
C ARG A 37 7.87 14.76 11.71
N GLU A 38 6.65 14.30 11.98
CA GLU A 38 6.38 13.30 13.00
C GLU A 38 7.03 11.96 12.64
N THR A 39 6.90 11.53 11.38
CA THR A 39 7.53 10.31 10.88
C THR A 39 9.06 10.34 11.01
N ALA A 40 9.68 11.46 10.68
CA ALA A 40 11.12 11.63 10.83
C ALA A 40 11.57 11.53 12.30
N ALA A 41 10.74 12.02 13.24
CA ALA A 41 11.03 11.99 14.67
C ALA A 41 10.99 10.57 15.28
N TRP A 42 10.35 9.62 14.60
CA TRP A 42 10.29 8.22 15.11
C TRP A 42 11.63 7.47 15.06
N GLY A 43 12.60 7.94 14.31
CA GLY A 43 13.94 7.35 14.25
C GLY A 43 13.91 5.88 13.83
N MET A 44 13.19 5.55 12.77
CA MET A 44 13.06 4.18 12.25
C MET A 44 14.43 3.60 11.90
N THR A 45 14.66 2.34 12.26
CA THR A 45 15.98 1.68 12.07
C THR A 45 15.89 0.26 11.50
N ARG A 46 14.70 -0.33 11.32
CA ARG A 46 14.58 -1.72 10.87
C ARG A 46 14.48 -1.80 9.36
N TRP A 47 15.32 -2.62 8.74
CA TRP A 47 15.21 -2.98 7.32
C TRP A 47 14.07 -3.98 7.13
N PHE A 48 12.83 -3.49 7.15
CA PHE A 48 11.64 -4.34 7.10
C PHE A 48 10.49 -3.64 6.38
N TRP A 49 9.39 -4.36 6.14
CA TRP A 49 8.30 -3.91 5.28
C TRP A 49 7.65 -2.59 5.70
N GLY A 50 7.39 -2.40 6.98
CA GLY A 50 6.67 -1.21 7.45
C GLY A 50 7.45 0.08 7.22
N GLU A 51 8.74 0.04 7.51
CA GLU A 51 9.67 1.12 7.21
C GLU A 51 9.81 1.32 5.69
N GLY A 52 9.94 0.22 4.92
CA GLY A 52 10.05 0.28 3.47
C GLY A 52 8.88 0.97 2.79
N VAL A 53 7.65 0.66 3.21
CA VAL A 53 6.43 1.35 2.75
C VAL A 53 6.50 2.85 3.05
N CYS A 54 6.90 3.20 4.27
CA CYS A 54 6.99 4.58 4.71
C CYS A 54 8.06 5.39 3.95
N LEU A 55 9.24 4.81 3.76
CA LEU A 55 10.36 5.42 3.03
C LEU A 55 9.98 5.70 1.57
N LEU A 56 9.38 4.72 0.88
CA LEU A 56 8.96 4.89 -0.51
C LEU A 56 7.92 6.00 -0.65
N ALA A 57 6.92 6.01 0.22
CA ALA A 57 5.86 7.00 0.20
C ALA A 57 6.38 8.42 0.48
N ALA A 58 7.35 8.57 1.40
CA ALA A 58 7.98 9.85 1.67
C ALA A 58 8.74 10.42 0.46
N LEU A 59 9.42 9.55 -0.30
CA LEU A 59 10.05 9.95 -1.56
C LEU A 59 9.02 10.41 -2.59
N ARG A 60 7.91 9.68 -2.73
CA ARG A 60 6.84 10.03 -3.66
C ARG A 60 6.15 11.33 -3.29
N LEU A 61 5.88 11.56 -2.01
CA LEU A 61 5.29 12.81 -1.56
C LEU A 61 6.24 13.99 -1.82
N ALA A 62 7.54 13.82 -1.58
CA ALA A 62 8.53 14.84 -1.88
C ALA A 62 8.56 15.15 -3.40
N ASP A 63 8.53 14.11 -4.26
CA ASP A 63 8.48 14.30 -5.70
C ASP A 63 7.21 15.04 -6.13
N ALA A 64 6.05 14.66 -5.60
CA ALA A 64 4.76 15.32 -5.89
C ALA A 64 4.71 16.77 -5.40
N ARG A 65 5.56 17.15 -4.44
CA ARG A 65 5.75 18.51 -3.95
C ARG A 65 6.85 19.28 -4.70
N GLY A 66 7.59 18.62 -5.60
CA GLY A 66 8.76 19.19 -6.27
C GLY A 66 9.96 19.38 -5.33
N GLU A 67 10.02 18.63 -4.26
CA GLU A 67 11.06 18.71 -3.22
C GLU A 67 12.14 17.65 -3.42
N ARG A 68 13.28 17.85 -2.76
CA ARG A 68 14.34 16.83 -2.71
C ARG A 68 13.92 15.69 -1.78
N ALA A 69 14.53 14.52 -2.01
CA ALA A 69 14.38 13.38 -1.10
C ALA A 69 14.65 13.80 0.36
N PRO A 70 13.74 13.49 1.30
CA PRO A 70 13.92 13.86 2.70
C PRO A 70 15.21 13.27 3.29
N GLU A 71 15.92 14.07 4.09
CA GLU A 71 17.21 13.66 4.68
C GLU A 71 17.08 12.40 5.54
N TRP A 72 16.00 12.29 6.32
CA TRP A 72 15.78 11.12 7.17
C TRP A 72 15.67 9.80 6.37
N VAL A 73 15.17 9.84 5.11
CA VAL A 73 15.13 8.67 4.22
C VAL A 73 16.55 8.26 3.81
N ARG A 74 17.41 9.22 3.53
CA ARG A 74 18.83 8.94 3.22
C ARG A 74 19.57 8.41 4.44
N SER A 75 19.40 9.08 5.59
CA SER A 75 20.00 8.66 6.86
C SER A 75 19.59 7.26 7.30
N PHE A 76 18.36 6.84 6.96
CA PHE A 76 17.92 5.45 7.18
C PHE A 76 18.75 4.46 6.36
N MET A 77 19.14 4.81 5.13
CA MET A 77 19.88 3.90 4.23
C MET A 77 21.37 3.77 4.60
N ASP A 78 21.98 4.82 5.14
CA ASP A 78 23.45 4.88 5.35
C ASP A 78 24.03 3.70 6.15
N PRO A 79 23.44 3.24 7.27
CA PRO A 79 23.96 2.08 7.99
C PRO A 79 23.96 0.80 7.15
N TYR A 80 22.97 0.64 6.29
CA TYR A 80 22.78 -0.55 5.46
C TYR A 80 23.66 -0.53 4.19
N LEU A 81 24.06 0.65 3.74
CA LEU A 81 25.08 0.78 2.69
C LEU A 81 26.47 0.44 3.23
N ALA A 82 26.73 0.72 4.51
CA ALA A 82 27.99 0.36 5.18
C ALA A 82 28.03 -1.12 5.60
N ALA A 83 26.91 -1.68 6.05
CA ALA A 83 26.76 -3.06 6.48
C ALA A 83 25.41 -3.60 5.99
N PRO A 84 25.36 -4.35 4.87
CA PRO A 84 24.12 -4.85 4.29
C PRO A 84 23.27 -5.63 5.30
N PRO A 85 21.93 -5.49 5.26
CA PRO A 85 21.03 -6.21 6.17
C PRO A 85 21.03 -7.69 5.86
N VAL A 86 20.68 -8.50 6.84
CA VAL A 86 20.33 -9.91 6.62
C VAL A 86 18.97 -9.96 5.95
N LEU A 87 18.89 -10.67 4.83
CA LEU A 87 17.66 -10.87 4.07
C LEU A 87 17.16 -12.29 4.29
N GLU A 88 16.02 -12.44 4.97
CA GLU A 88 15.46 -13.74 5.36
C GLU A 88 14.00 -13.90 4.94
N HIS A 89 13.38 -12.82 4.47
CA HIS A 89 11.95 -12.79 4.20
C HIS A 89 11.60 -11.81 3.08
N VAL A 90 10.51 -12.06 2.34
CA VAL A 90 10.02 -11.16 1.28
C VAL A 90 9.83 -9.71 1.76
N ASN A 91 9.48 -9.54 3.02
CA ASN A 91 9.32 -8.22 3.65
C ASN A 91 10.62 -7.39 3.69
N ASN A 92 11.78 -8.02 3.58
CA ASN A 92 13.05 -7.32 3.49
C ASN A 92 13.29 -6.68 2.11
N LEU A 93 12.47 -6.98 1.10
CA LEU A 93 12.56 -6.34 -0.22
C LEU A 93 11.91 -4.94 -0.25
N ALA A 94 10.97 -4.66 0.65
CA ALA A 94 10.23 -3.40 0.64
C ALA A 94 11.12 -2.14 0.77
N PRO A 95 12.14 -2.06 1.67
CA PRO A 95 13.05 -0.92 1.70
C PRO A 95 13.89 -0.80 0.42
N GLY A 96 14.11 -1.91 -0.29
CA GLY A 96 14.78 -1.94 -1.59
C GLY A 96 14.07 -1.10 -2.65
N ALA A 97 12.75 -0.95 -2.57
CA ALA A 97 11.99 -0.09 -3.48
C ALA A 97 12.38 1.39 -3.30
N ALA A 98 12.48 1.87 -2.06
CA ALA A 98 12.95 3.22 -1.76
C ALA A 98 14.43 3.41 -2.12
N LEU A 99 15.26 2.39 -1.88
CA LEU A 99 16.66 2.39 -2.27
C LEU A 99 16.82 2.52 -3.80
N ALA A 100 16.00 1.82 -4.59
CA ALA A 100 16.01 1.92 -6.05
C ALA A 100 15.65 3.33 -6.53
N GLU A 101 14.69 3.99 -5.89
CA GLU A 101 14.34 5.39 -6.18
C GLU A 101 15.49 6.35 -5.85
N LEU A 102 16.21 6.12 -4.75
CA LEU A 102 17.39 6.91 -4.42
C LEU A 102 18.54 6.64 -5.39
N HIS A 103 18.75 5.38 -5.78
CA HIS A 103 19.77 5.02 -6.78
C HIS A 103 19.49 5.66 -8.13
N ALA A 104 18.24 5.70 -8.58
CA ALA A 104 17.88 6.34 -9.83
C ALA A 104 18.21 7.85 -9.85
N ARG A 105 18.15 8.52 -8.68
CA ARG A 105 18.48 9.95 -8.54
C ARG A 105 19.98 10.22 -8.39
N ASP A 106 20.68 9.32 -7.71
CA ASP A 106 22.11 9.43 -7.39
C ASP A 106 22.75 8.03 -7.42
N PRO A 107 23.11 7.52 -8.62
CA PRO A 107 23.71 6.19 -8.75
C PRO A 107 25.05 6.08 -8.03
N ARG A 108 25.15 5.13 -7.11
CA ARG A 108 26.38 4.83 -6.36
C ARG A 108 26.65 3.32 -6.36
N PRO A 109 27.92 2.88 -6.36
CA PRO A 109 28.26 1.45 -6.32
C PRO A 109 27.63 0.72 -5.12
N GLU A 110 27.57 1.36 -3.95
CA GLU A 110 27.05 0.76 -2.72
C GLU A 110 25.52 0.54 -2.81
N THR A 111 24.80 1.50 -3.39
CA THR A 111 23.36 1.35 -3.62
C THR A 111 23.07 0.27 -4.65
N ALA A 112 23.85 0.19 -5.73
CA ALA A 112 23.75 -0.88 -6.72
C ALA A 112 24.01 -2.26 -6.08
N ALA A 113 25.08 -2.38 -5.27
CA ALA A 113 25.44 -3.63 -4.62
C ALA A 113 24.32 -4.14 -3.67
N LEU A 114 23.69 -3.25 -2.91
CA LEU A 114 22.60 -3.62 -2.03
C LEU A 114 21.32 -4.01 -2.82
N LEU A 115 21.04 -3.33 -3.93
CA LEU A 115 19.94 -3.73 -4.83
C LEU A 115 20.19 -5.13 -5.42
N GLU A 116 21.42 -5.43 -5.86
CA GLU A 116 21.79 -6.76 -6.36
C GLU A 116 21.73 -7.83 -5.26
N ALA A 117 22.03 -7.52 -4.00
CA ALA A 117 21.83 -8.43 -2.89
C ALA A 117 20.35 -8.77 -2.69
N CYS A 118 19.44 -7.78 -2.74
CA CYS A 118 18.00 -7.99 -2.70
C CYS A 118 17.50 -8.84 -3.88
N LEU A 119 18.00 -8.60 -5.10
CA LEU A 119 17.67 -9.41 -6.28
C LEU A 119 18.17 -10.83 -6.14
N THR A 120 19.39 -11.03 -5.63
CA THR A 120 19.96 -12.36 -5.36
C THR A 120 19.09 -13.14 -4.38
N TRP A 121 18.60 -12.49 -3.31
CA TRP A 121 17.66 -13.11 -2.39
C TRP A 121 16.36 -13.52 -3.11
N TYR A 122 15.76 -12.60 -3.87
CA TYR A 122 14.53 -12.87 -4.62
C TYR A 122 14.65 -14.06 -5.57
N GLU A 123 15.79 -14.17 -6.26
CA GLU A 123 16.02 -15.18 -7.30
C GLU A 123 16.48 -16.55 -6.76
N ARG A 124 17.23 -16.56 -5.65
CA ARG A 124 18.04 -17.73 -5.27
C ARG A 124 17.92 -18.16 -3.81
N ALA A 125 17.35 -17.35 -2.94
CA ALA A 125 17.24 -17.73 -1.54
C ALA A 125 16.28 -18.91 -1.37
N PRO A 126 16.62 -19.92 -0.57
CA PRO A 126 15.73 -21.06 -0.31
C PRO A 126 14.42 -20.64 0.39
N GLU A 127 14.44 -19.52 1.09
CA GLU A 127 13.26 -18.92 1.73
C GLU A 127 12.31 -18.25 0.72
N ALA A 128 12.79 -17.88 -0.47
CA ALA A 128 11.99 -17.29 -1.55
C ALA A 128 11.20 -18.39 -2.30
N THR A 129 10.35 -19.11 -1.57
CA THR A 129 9.55 -20.20 -2.10
C THR A 129 8.47 -19.72 -3.08
N ARG A 130 8.03 -20.61 -3.96
CA ARG A 130 7.05 -20.33 -5.01
C ARG A 130 5.90 -21.32 -4.97
N ALA A 131 4.69 -20.80 -5.14
CA ALA A 131 3.51 -21.63 -5.39
C ALA A 131 3.60 -22.35 -6.76
N PRO A 132 2.76 -23.37 -7.03
CA PRO A 132 2.80 -24.11 -8.29
C PRO A 132 2.65 -23.26 -9.55
N ASN A 133 1.94 -22.12 -9.48
CA ASN A 133 1.81 -21.17 -10.59
C ASN A 133 2.99 -20.18 -10.70
N GLY A 134 4.02 -20.31 -9.85
CA GLY A 134 5.19 -19.45 -9.79
C GLY A 134 5.03 -18.16 -8.98
N ALA A 135 3.89 -17.92 -8.32
CA ALA A 135 3.72 -16.80 -7.42
C ALA A 135 4.67 -16.91 -6.22
N LEU A 136 5.37 -15.85 -5.88
CA LEU A 136 6.23 -15.79 -4.68
C LEU A 136 5.37 -15.93 -3.43
N GLU A 137 5.69 -16.91 -2.60
CA GLU A 137 5.00 -17.11 -1.34
C GLU A 137 5.45 -16.08 -0.30
N HIS A 138 4.52 -15.64 0.54
CA HIS A 138 4.82 -14.77 1.68
C HIS A 138 5.48 -15.57 2.81
N TRP A 139 4.96 -16.77 3.03
CA TRP A 139 5.50 -17.82 3.88
C TRP A 139 5.39 -19.14 3.15
N PRO A 140 6.22 -20.15 3.41
CA PRO A 140 6.10 -21.44 2.76
C PRO A 140 4.68 -22.01 2.84
N GLY A 141 4.04 -22.22 1.70
CA GLY A 141 2.65 -22.65 1.57
C GLY A 141 1.60 -21.54 1.66
N GLY A 142 1.99 -20.27 1.73
CA GLY A 142 1.08 -19.13 1.84
C GLY A 142 1.39 -18.00 0.85
N VAL A 143 0.53 -17.82 -0.15
CA VAL A 143 0.56 -16.66 -1.06
C VAL A 143 -0.33 -15.58 -0.48
N TRP A 144 0.23 -14.37 -0.23
CA TRP A 144 -0.50 -13.24 0.34
C TRP A 144 -0.44 -12.02 -0.58
N ALA A 145 -1.48 -11.21 -0.54
CA ALA A 145 -1.57 -9.98 -1.33
C ALA A 145 -0.45 -8.97 -1.02
N ASP A 146 0.09 -9.00 0.20
CA ASP A 146 1.22 -8.17 0.63
C ASP A 146 2.45 -8.34 -0.24
N THR A 147 2.68 -9.57 -0.73
CA THR A 147 3.88 -9.92 -1.51
C THR A 147 4.02 -9.08 -2.78
N VAL A 148 2.91 -8.78 -3.47
CA VAL A 148 2.98 -7.98 -4.71
C VAL A 148 3.33 -6.52 -4.44
N TYR A 149 3.10 -6.02 -3.23
CA TYR A 149 3.59 -4.71 -2.84
C TYR A 149 5.06 -4.79 -2.41
N MET A 150 5.41 -5.70 -1.50
CA MET A 150 6.76 -5.78 -0.93
C MET A 150 7.82 -6.13 -1.99
N ALA A 151 7.59 -7.20 -2.74
CA ALA A 151 8.48 -7.62 -3.82
C ALA A 151 8.20 -6.89 -5.14
N GLY A 152 6.92 -6.70 -5.50
CA GLY A 152 6.55 -6.10 -6.78
C GLY A 152 6.98 -4.64 -6.90
N GLN A 153 6.83 -3.83 -5.85
CA GLN A 153 7.31 -2.46 -5.82
C GLN A 153 8.84 -2.39 -5.94
N PHE A 154 9.55 -3.34 -5.31
CA PHE A 154 10.99 -3.44 -5.43
C PHE A 154 11.40 -3.80 -6.86
N LEU A 155 10.85 -4.87 -7.44
CA LEU A 155 11.19 -5.33 -8.79
C LEU A 155 10.91 -4.25 -9.84
N LEU A 156 9.75 -3.60 -9.78
CA LEU A 156 9.38 -2.51 -10.69
C LEU A 156 10.40 -1.37 -10.66
N ARG A 157 10.81 -0.93 -9.48
CA ARG A 157 11.71 0.20 -9.32
C ARG A 157 13.17 -0.17 -9.57
N ALA A 158 13.62 -1.33 -9.12
CA ALA A 158 14.94 -1.84 -9.42
C ALA A 158 15.12 -2.05 -10.92
N GLY A 159 14.10 -2.58 -11.62
CA GLY A 159 14.10 -2.73 -13.06
C GLY A 159 14.31 -1.41 -13.80
N ARG A 160 13.68 -0.35 -13.33
CA ARG A 160 13.85 1.01 -13.90
C ARG A 160 15.21 1.62 -13.54
N ALA A 161 15.58 1.55 -12.26
CA ALA A 161 16.82 2.15 -11.76
C ALA A 161 18.09 1.49 -12.33
N LEU A 162 18.06 0.18 -12.56
CA LEU A 162 19.17 -0.61 -13.10
C LEU A 162 19.09 -0.80 -14.62
N ALA A 163 18.09 -0.22 -15.30
CA ALA A 163 17.81 -0.41 -16.74
C ALA A 163 17.63 -1.90 -17.11
N ARG A 164 16.94 -2.67 -16.27
CA ARG A 164 16.66 -4.10 -16.42
C ARG A 164 15.16 -4.35 -16.65
N PRO A 165 14.66 -4.20 -17.89
CA PRO A 165 13.24 -4.32 -18.22
C PRO A 165 12.64 -5.69 -17.87
N GLU A 166 13.45 -6.76 -17.80
CA GLU A 166 13.03 -8.08 -17.37
C GLU A 166 12.51 -8.10 -15.93
N LEU A 167 13.00 -7.23 -15.04
CA LEU A 167 12.49 -7.10 -13.68
C LEU A 167 11.11 -6.42 -13.64
N VAL A 168 10.85 -5.49 -14.56
CA VAL A 168 9.53 -4.87 -14.72
C VAL A 168 8.52 -5.91 -15.20
N SER A 169 8.91 -6.74 -16.16
CA SER A 169 8.08 -7.85 -16.64
C SER A 169 7.81 -8.88 -15.54
N GLU A 170 8.83 -9.22 -14.74
CA GLU A 170 8.66 -10.12 -13.59
C GLU A 170 7.71 -9.54 -12.53
N ALA A 171 7.78 -8.23 -12.25
CA ALA A 171 6.83 -7.58 -11.35
C ALA A 171 5.38 -7.71 -11.83
N GLU A 172 5.15 -7.54 -13.15
CA GLU A 172 3.84 -7.73 -13.77
C GLU A 172 3.38 -9.19 -13.72
N GLU A 173 4.25 -10.13 -14.04
CA GLU A 173 3.94 -11.56 -13.97
C GLU A 173 3.61 -11.99 -12.55
N GLN A 174 4.37 -11.54 -11.56
CA GLN A 174 4.08 -11.82 -10.15
C GLN A 174 2.72 -11.27 -9.74
N TRP A 175 2.40 -10.04 -10.13
CA TRP A 175 1.10 -9.44 -9.85
C TRP A 175 -0.05 -10.27 -10.45
N LEU A 176 0.07 -10.70 -11.70
CA LEU A 176 -0.94 -11.52 -12.40
C LEU A 176 -1.06 -12.92 -11.76
N ARG A 177 0.05 -13.59 -11.42
CA ARG A 177 0.05 -14.88 -10.73
C ARG A 177 -0.64 -14.81 -9.36
N HIS A 178 -0.48 -13.70 -8.63
CA HIS A 178 -1.19 -13.47 -7.38
C HIS A 178 -2.68 -13.20 -7.63
N ALA A 179 -3.04 -12.44 -8.68
CA ALA A 179 -4.42 -12.25 -9.08
C ALA A 179 -5.16 -13.57 -9.30
N ASP A 180 -4.52 -14.53 -10.00
CA ASP A 180 -5.09 -15.85 -10.28
C ASP A 180 -5.41 -16.65 -9.00
N LEU A 181 -4.61 -16.49 -7.96
CA LEU A 181 -4.79 -17.18 -6.68
C LEU A 181 -5.72 -16.45 -5.73
N LEU A 182 -5.67 -15.12 -5.69
CA LEU A 182 -6.25 -14.33 -4.61
C LEU A 182 -7.51 -13.55 -5.00
N GLN A 183 -7.69 -13.22 -6.29
CA GLN A 183 -8.88 -12.48 -6.72
C GLN A 183 -10.09 -13.39 -6.77
N HIS A 184 -11.15 -13.03 -6.03
CA HIS A 184 -12.37 -13.81 -6.02
C HIS A 184 -13.11 -13.65 -7.37
N PRO A 185 -13.52 -14.73 -8.03
CA PRO A 185 -14.05 -14.67 -9.39
C PRO A 185 -15.37 -13.91 -9.49
N ASP A 186 -16.21 -13.97 -8.45
CA ASP A 186 -17.57 -13.38 -8.49
C ASP A 186 -17.58 -11.94 -7.98
N SER A 187 -16.80 -11.62 -6.94
CA SER A 187 -16.78 -10.28 -6.33
C SER A 187 -15.66 -9.39 -6.86
N ALA A 188 -14.66 -9.96 -7.53
CA ALA A 188 -13.39 -9.32 -7.91
C ALA A 188 -12.53 -8.80 -6.74
N LEU A 189 -12.97 -8.91 -5.50
CA LEU A 189 -12.20 -8.55 -4.32
C LEU A 189 -11.01 -9.49 -4.13
N LEU A 190 -9.95 -9.01 -3.51
CA LEU A 190 -8.82 -9.84 -3.10
C LEU A 190 -9.07 -10.42 -1.70
N VAL A 191 -8.86 -11.72 -1.55
CA VAL A 191 -8.65 -12.30 -0.23
C VAL A 191 -7.25 -11.93 0.28
N HIS A 192 -7.05 -11.94 1.60
CA HIS A 192 -5.74 -11.65 2.19
C HIS A 192 -4.68 -12.63 1.70
N GLY A 193 -5.01 -13.93 1.64
CA GLY A 193 -4.06 -14.92 1.20
C GLY A 193 -4.62 -16.34 1.11
N THR A 194 -3.72 -17.26 0.76
CA THR A 194 -3.94 -18.70 0.80
C THR A 194 -3.22 -19.33 1.99
N ASN A 195 -3.74 -20.45 2.47
CA ASN A 195 -3.07 -21.32 3.43
C ASN A 195 -2.99 -22.73 2.83
N GLN A 196 -1.78 -23.24 2.61
CA GLN A 196 -1.52 -24.53 1.96
C GLN A 196 -2.29 -24.67 0.62
N GLY A 197 -2.26 -23.61 -0.18
CA GLY A 197 -2.94 -23.55 -1.48
C GLY A 197 -4.46 -23.34 -1.40
N VAL A 198 -5.07 -23.30 -0.22
CA VAL A 198 -6.49 -23.04 -0.03
C VAL A 198 -6.70 -21.54 0.18
N ARG A 199 -7.57 -20.94 -0.64
CA ARG A 199 -7.98 -19.54 -0.48
C ARG A 199 -8.73 -19.35 0.83
N ILE A 200 -8.36 -18.32 1.60
CA ILE A 200 -9.04 -17.95 2.84
C ILE A 200 -9.94 -16.75 2.53
N ASP A 201 -11.23 -16.97 2.64
CA ASP A 201 -12.27 -16.03 2.21
C ASP A 201 -12.45 -14.86 3.21
N CYS A 202 -11.41 -14.04 3.33
CA CYS A 202 -11.35 -12.83 4.14
C CYS A 202 -10.78 -11.69 3.30
N HIS A 203 -11.60 -10.68 2.99
CA HIS A 203 -11.26 -9.56 2.12
C HIS A 203 -10.65 -8.40 2.92
N TRP A 204 -9.46 -8.61 3.49
CA TRP A 204 -8.79 -7.61 4.30
C TRP A 204 -8.53 -6.31 3.51
N GLY A 205 -8.91 -5.17 4.09
CA GLY A 205 -8.87 -3.87 3.41
C GLY A 205 -7.47 -3.49 2.95
N ARG A 206 -6.46 -3.66 3.82
CA ARG A 206 -5.07 -3.34 3.45
C ARG A 206 -4.49 -4.33 2.44
N ALA A 207 -4.92 -5.59 2.39
CA ALA A 207 -4.55 -6.52 1.32
C ALA A 207 -5.05 -6.02 -0.05
N ASN A 208 -6.31 -5.58 -0.10
CA ASN A 208 -6.88 -4.96 -1.30
C ASN A 208 -6.13 -3.68 -1.67
N ALA A 209 -5.72 -2.87 -0.70
CA ALA A 209 -4.91 -1.67 -0.93
C ALA A 209 -3.52 -1.99 -1.48
N TRP A 210 -2.79 -2.98 -0.92
CA TRP A 210 -1.48 -3.39 -1.42
C TRP A 210 -1.54 -3.82 -2.88
N PHE A 211 -2.52 -4.67 -3.18
CA PHE A 211 -2.68 -5.21 -4.52
C PHE A 211 -3.09 -4.12 -5.53
N ALA A 212 -4.04 -3.25 -5.16
CA ALA A 212 -4.49 -2.16 -6.00
C ALA A 212 -3.40 -1.12 -6.27
N LEU A 213 -2.61 -0.74 -5.25
CA LEU A 213 -1.48 0.19 -5.41
C LEU A 213 -0.39 -0.37 -6.33
N ALA A 214 0.01 -1.63 -6.10
CA ALA A 214 1.00 -2.28 -6.97
C ALA A 214 0.50 -2.37 -8.42
N GLY A 215 -0.77 -2.73 -8.62
CA GLY A 215 -1.39 -2.77 -9.94
C GLY A 215 -1.49 -1.40 -10.61
N ALA A 216 -1.84 -0.35 -9.88
CA ALA A 216 -1.88 1.01 -10.41
C ALA A 216 -0.50 1.52 -10.85
N ASP A 217 0.54 1.22 -10.08
CA ASP A 217 1.92 1.56 -10.43
C ASP A 217 2.43 0.79 -11.64
N LEU A 218 2.13 -0.51 -11.73
CA LEU A 218 2.44 -1.33 -12.91
C LEU A 218 1.71 -0.78 -14.13
N LEU A 219 0.44 -0.47 -14.02
CA LEU A 219 -0.36 0.08 -15.10
C LEU A 219 0.20 1.42 -15.61
N ALA A 220 0.58 2.31 -14.70
CA ALA A 220 1.21 3.58 -15.05
C ALA A 220 2.60 3.38 -15.72
N ALA A 221 3.32 2.33 -15.33
CA ALA A 221 4.65 2.04 -15.83
C ALA A 221 4.65 1.34 -17.20
N THR A 222 3.69 0.44 -17.45
CA THR A 222 3.69 -0.49 -18.59
C THR A 222 2.53 -0.29 -19.55
N GLY A 223 1.43 0.33 -19.10
CA GLY A 223 0.19 0.41 -19.85
C GLY A 223 -0.51 -0.94 -20.07
N SER A 224 -0.12 -1.98 -19.33
CA SER A 224 -0.55 -3.37 -19.51
C SER A 224 -2.08 -3.52 -19.53
N ALA A 225 -2.58 -4.13 -20.62
CA ALA A 225 -4.00 -4.50 -20.74
C ALA A 225 -4.37 -5.61 -19.75
N ALA A 226 -3.48 -6.59 -19.54
CA ALA A 226 -3.71 -7.71 -18.64
C ALA A 226 -3.85 -7.23 -17.17
N VAL A 227 -3.01 -6.28 -16.75
CA VAL A 227 -3.16 -5.65 -15.44
C VAL A 227 -4.48 -4.89 -15.35
N ALA A 228 -4.84 -4.11 -16.38
CA ALA A 228 -6.09 -3.35 -16.38
C ALA A 228 -7.33 -4.26 -16.29
N GLU A 229 -7.35 -5.39 -17.00
CA GLU A 229 -8.44 -6.37 -16.99
C GLU A 229 -8.73 -6.95 -15.60
N ARG A 230 -7.71 -7.06 -14.76
CA ARG A 230 -7.84 -7.58 -13.39
C ARG A 230 -8.02 -6.47 -12.35
N LEU A 231 -7.35 -5.32 -12.54
CA LEU A 231 -7.36 -4.21 -11.61
C LEU A 231 -8.68 -3.44 -11.64
N VAL A 232 -9.24 -3.17 -12.82
CA VAL A 232 -10.47 -2.35 -12.93
C VAL A 232 -11.65 -2.98 -12.21
N PRO A 233 -11.96 -4.29 -12.37
CA PRO A 233 -13.03 -4.93 -11.59
C PRO A 233 -12.82 -4.86 -10.07
N LEU A 234 -11.58 -5.00 -9.58
CA LEU A 234 -11.27 -4.81 -8.17
C LEU A 234 -11.60 -3.39 -7.70
N LEU A 235 -11.16 -2.38 -8.44
CA LEU A 235 -11.40 -0.98 -8.09
C LEU A 235 -12.89 -0.63 -8.11
N GLU A 236 -13.65 -1.19 -9.05
CA GLU A 236 -15.11 -1.03 -9.08
C GLU A 236 -15.79 -1.71 -7.88
N ALA A 237 -15.33 -2.91 -7.51
CA ALA A 237 -15.87 -3.64 -6.37
C ALA A 237 -15.63 -2.89 -5.05
N VAL A 238 -14.40 -2.43 -4.81
CA VAL A 238 -14.11 -1.66 -3.58
C VAL A 238 -14.83 -0.31 -3.57
N ALA A 239 -14.94 0.37 -4.73
CA ALA A 239 -15.68 1.62 -4.83
C ALA A 239 -17.19 1.43 -4.57
N ALA A 240 -17.77 0.31 -4.99
CA ALA A 240 -19.18 -0.02 -4.74
C ALA A 240 -19.47 -0.31 -3.25
N LEU A 241 -18.47 -0.80 -2.52
CA LEU A 241 -18.56 -1.09 -1.09
C LEU A 241 -18.14 0.09 -0.20
N GLN A 242 -17.73 1.20 -0.80
CA GLN A 242 -17.20 2.34 -0.05
C GLN A 242 -18.31 3.04 0.75
N PRO A 243 -18.16 3.16 2.09
CA PRO A 243 -19.07 3.96 2.91
C PRO A 243 -19.01 5.45 2.55
N ASP A 244 -20.06 6.21 2.87
CA ASP A 244 -20.15 7.65 2.61
C ASP A 244 -19.01 8.46 3.27
N HIS A 245 -18.52 7.99 4.42
CA HIS A 245 -17.37 8.60 5.12
C HIS A 245 -16.01 8.24 4.52
N GLY A 246 -15.95 7.42 3.46
CA GLY A 246 -14.74 7.14 2.68
C GLY A 246 -13.79 6.10 3.26
N VAL A 247 -14.00 5.59 4.47
CA VAL A 247 -13.11 4.64 5.17
C VAL A 247 -13.81 3.30 5.31
N TRP A 248 -13.22 2.24 4.75
CA TRP A 248 -13.76 0.87 4.90
C TRP A 248 -13.47 0.29 6.28
N ASP A 249 -14.27 -0.70 6.64
CA ASP A 249 -13.95 -1.57 7.76
C ASP A 249 -12.69 -2.40 7.47
N VAL A 250 -12.14 -3.05 8.48
CA VAL A 250 -10.92 -3.85 8.37
C VAL A 250 -11.04 -4.97 7.33
N LEU A 251 -12.24 -5.52 7.10
CA LEU A 251 -12.62 -6.29 5.90
C LEU A 251 -13.55 -5.43 5.05
N VAL A 252 -13.24 -5.25 3.76
CA VAL A 252 -13.94 -4.29 2.89
C VAL A 252 -15.40 -4.64 2.63
N ASP A 253 -15.78 -5.90 2.75
CA ASP A 253 -17.15 -6.41 2.63
C ASP A 253 -17.95 -6.36 3.96
N SER A 254 -17.32 -5.85 5.02
CA SER A 254 -17.95 -5.51 6.32
C SER A 254 -18.84 -6.62 6.91
N PRO A 255 -18.34 -7.87 7.06
CA PRO A 255 -19.09 -8.90 7.77
C PRO A 255 -19.33 -8.49 9.22
N VAL A 256 -20.36 -9.09 9.84
CA VAL A 256 -20.86 -8.67 11.16
C VAL A 256 -19.79 -8.63 12.26
N GLU A 257 -18.79 -9.52 12.19
CA GLU A 257 -17.70 -9.66 13.16
C GLU A 257 -16.77 -8.46 13.22
N VAL A 258 -16.68 -7.69 12.14
CA VAL A 258 -15.74 -6.56 12.03
C VAL A 258 -16.43 -5.23 11.73
N ARG A 259 -17.76 -5.21 11.69
CA ARG A 259 -18.51 -4.02 11.34
C ARG A 259 -18.23 -2.86 12.29
N GLY A 260 -17.82 -1.71 11.73
CA GLY A 260 -17.45 -0.51 12.49
C GLY A 260 -15.99 -0.48 12.94
N ILE A 261 -15.20 -1.54 12.66
CA ILE A 261 -13.75 -1.54 12.90
C ILE A 261 -13.06 -0.95 11.66
N LEU A 262 -12.84 0.36 11.68
CA LEU A 262 -12.31 1.09 10.55
C LEU A 262 -10.83 0.77 10.28
N GLU A 263 -10.44 0.80 9.00
CA GLU A 263 -9.06 0.63 8.56
C GLU A 263 -8.63 1.83 7.69
N THR A 264 -8.07 2.84 8.33
CA THR A 264 -7.70 4.10 7.67
C THR A 264 -6.54 3.94 6.71
N SER A 265 -5.61 3.03 6.97
CA SER A 265 -4.50 2.76 6.06
C SER A 265 -4.97 2.08 4.77
N ALA A 266 -5.99 1.22 4.84
CA ALA A 266 -6.63 0.69 3.64
C ALA A 266 -7.31 1.79 2.83
N ALA A 267 -8.03 2.70 3.49
CA ALA A 267 -8.67 3.84 2.81
C ALA A 267 -7.65 4.74 2.11
N ALA A 268 -6.54 5.05 2.77
CA ALA A 268 -5.45 5.83 2.18
C ALA A 268 -4.84 5.13 0.95
N GLY A 269 -4.51 3.83 1.08
CA GLY A 269 -3.93 3.07 -0.02
C GLY A 269 -4.89 2.84 -1.19
N LEU A 270 -6.15 2.50 -0.93
CA LEU A 270 -7.19 2.36 -1.95
C LEU A 270 -7.48 3.71 -2.63
N GLY A 271 -7.50 4.81 -1.87
CA GLY A 271 -7.66 6.15 -2.40
C GLY A 271 -6.56 6.50 -3.41
N ALA A 272 -5.31 6.25 -3.05
CA ALA A 272 -4.16 6.44 -3.94
C ALA A 272 -4.26 5.57 -5.21
N ALA A 273 -4.61 4.28 -5.05
CA ALA A 273 -4.74 3.35 -6.17
C ALA A 273 -5.86 3.76 -7.14
N LEU A 274 -7.03 4.14 -6.62
CA LEU A 274 -8.18 4.62 -7.40
C LEU A 274 -7.82 5.85 -8.23
N LEU A 275 -7.17 6.84 -7.61
CA LEU A 275 -6.76 8.08 -8.29
C LEU A 275 -5.72 7.80 -9.39
N ARG A 276 -4.65 7.05 -9.08
CA ARG A 276 -3.58 6.74 -10.04
C ARG A 276 -4.07 5.87 -11.19
N ALA A 277 -4.87 4.83 -10.91
CA ALA A 277 -5.41 3.98 -11.96
C ALA A 277 -6.38 4.75 -12.87
N ALA A 278 -7.25 5.61 -12.31
CA ALA A 278 -8.13 6.45 -13.09
C ALA A 278 -7.32 7.41 -14.00
N ALA A 279 -6.26 8.02 -13.48
CA ALA A 279 -5.38 8.89 -14.27
C ALA A 279 -4.62 8.11 -15.37
N ALA A 280 -4.09 6.92 -15.06
CA ALA A 280 -3.33 6.11 -16.01
C ALA A 280 -4.18 5.55 -17.16
N LEU A 281 -5.46 5.27 -16.90
CA LEU A 281 -6.39 4.74 -17.91
C LEU A 281 -7.10 5.86 -18.68
N GLY A 282 -7.40 6.96 -18.02
CA GLY A 282 -8.17 8.04 -18.60
C GLY A 282 -9.62 7.68 -18.97
N PRO A 283 -10.42 8.68 -19.36
CA PRO A 283 -11.80 8.44 -19.80
C PRO A 283 -11.89 7.68 -21.12
N GLU A 284 -10.84 7.68 -21.95
CA GLU A 284 -10.82 6.96 -23.23
C GLU A 284 -10.84 5.44 -23.05
N ARG A 285 -10.10 4.92 -22.06
CA ARG A 285 -10.03 3.48 -21.78
C ARG A 285 -11.12 3.01 -20.82
N LEU A 286 -11.51 3.84 -19.87
CA LEU A 286 -12.54 3.50 -18.85
C LEU A 286 -13.96 3.81 -19.31
N GLY A 287 -14.16 4.78 -20.21
CA GLY A 287 -15.42 5.48 -20.39
C GLY A 287 -15.63 6.57 -19.34
N ALA A 288 -16.23 7.69 -19.73
CA ALA A 288 -16.33 8.89 -18.90
C ALA A 288 -17.00 8.65 -17.54
N GLU A 289 -18.08 7.88 -17.52
CA GLU A 289 -18.85 7.60 -16.28
C GLU A 289 -18.04 6.77 -15.28
N ARG A 290 -17.40 5.69 -15.74
CA ARG A 290 -16.57 4.82 -14.89
C ARG A 290 -15.36 5.59 -14.35
N HIS A 291 -14.68 6.34 -15.22
CA HIS A 291 -13.58 7.20 -14.83
C HIS A 291 -13.98 8.17 -13.71
N ALA A 292 -15.12 8.87 -13.88
CA ALA A 292 -15.63 9.80 -12.88
C ALA A 292 -15.96 9.10 -11.54
N ARG A 293 -16.57 7.91 -11.58
CA ARG A 293 -16.89 7.14 -10.38
C ARG A 293 -15.63 6.71 -9.61
N LEU A 294 -14.63 6.16 -10.31
CA LEU A 294 -13.39 5.70 -9.66
C LEU A 294 -12.63 6.90 -9.06
N ARG A 295 -12.55 8.00 -9.80
CA ARG A 295 -11.94 9.23 -9.31
C ARG A 295 -12.63 9.78 -8.06
N ALA A 296 -13.96 9.88 -8.08
CA ALA A 296 -14.74 10.35 -6.94
C ALA A 296 -14.60 9.42 -5.72
N ALA A 297 -14.53 8.10 -5.92
CA ALA A 297 -14.27 7.16 -4.86
C ALA A 297 -12.86 7.35 -4.27
N GLY A 298 -11.86 7.55 -5.11
CA GLY A 298 -10.49 7.85 -4.68
C GLY A 298 -10.40 9.13 -3.85
N GLU A 299 -11.00 10.21 -4.35
CA GLU A 299 -11.06 11.51 -3.64
C GLU A 299 -11.73 11.35 -2.26
N ARG A 300 -12.89 10.68 -2.20
CA ARG A 300 -13.60 10.43 -0.94
C ARG A 300 -12.77 9.59 0.03
N ALA A 301 -12.04 8.58 -0.46
CA ALA A 301 -11.16 7.75 0.37
C ALA A 301 -10.01 8.57 0.97
N VAL A 302 -9.35 9.42 0.18
CA VAL A 302 -8.29 10.32 0.66
C VAL A 302 -8.84 11.27 1.71
N LEU A 303 -9.95 11.96 1.43
CA LEU A 303 -10.58 12.92 2.35
C LEU A 303 -11.06 12.25 3.65
N GLY A 304 -11.54 11.00 3.55
CA GLY A 304 -11.92 10.18 4.70
C GLY A 304 -10.71 9.78 5.55
N ALA A 305 -9.65 9.28 4.91
CA ALA A 305 -8.44 8.85 5.62
C ALA A 305 -7.72 10.01 6.32
N VAL A 306 -7.54 11.15 5.65
CA VAL A 306 -6.83 12.30 6.24
C VAL A 306 -7.59 12.94 7.40
N ALA A 307 -8.90 12.72 7.52
CA ALA A 307 -9.67 13.13 8.70
C ALA A 307 -9.22 12.41 9.99
N TYR A 308 -8.43 11.33 9.86
CA TYR A 308 -7.84 10.58 10.97
C TYR A 308 -6.35 10.89 11.19
N VAL A 309 -5.82 11.94 10.59
CA VAL A 309 -4.48 12.43 10.89
C VAL A 309 -4.55 13.35 12.10
N ASP A 310 -4.07 12.87 13.24
CA ASP A 310 -4.01 13.60 14.50
C ASP A 310 -2.54 13.95 14.80
N ASP A 311 -2.23 15.22 14.90
CA ASP A 311 -0.87 15.74 15.20
C ASP A 311 0.24 15.13 14.31
N GLY A 312 -0.09 14.85 13.04
CA GLY A 312 0.85 14.24 12.09
C GLY A 312 0.93 12.72 12.17
N VAL A 313 -0.01 12.06 12.82
CA VAL A 313 -0.10 10.59 12.91
C VAL A 313 -1.42 10.12 12.32
N LEU A 314 -1.37 9.21 11.34
CA LEU A 314 -2.56 8.50 10.90
C LEU A 314 -2.99 7.50 11.98
N THR A 315 -4.17 7.71 12.55
CA THR A 315 -4.77 6.86 13.60
C THR A 315 -5.74 5.82 13.01
N ARG A 316 -6.19 4.85 13.81
CA ARG A 316 -7.07 3.73 13.41
C ARG A 316 -6.48 2.85 12.31
N VAL A 317 -5.17 2.66 12.38
CA VAL A 317 -4.40 1.79 11.49
C VAL A 317 -4.23 0.43 12.15
N SER A 318 -4.74 -0.64 11.53
CA SER A 318 -4.54 -1.99 12.08
C SER A 318 -3.06 -2.35 12.14
N ALA A 319 -2.67 -2.99 13.22
CA ALA A 319 -1.29 -3.45 13.47
C ALA A 319 -0.80 -4.40 12.38
N GLY A 320 0.45 -4.85 12.46
CA GLY A 320 0.98 -5.89 11.59
C GLY A 320 0.07 -7.12 11.65
N THR A 321 -0.57 -7.43 10.52
CA THR A 321 -1.67 -8.38 10.43
C THR A 321 -1.19 -9.63 9.70
N ILE A 322 -1.13 -10.76 10.41
CA ILE A 322 -0.96 -12.08 9.79
C ILE A 322 -2.28 -12.58 9.23
N LEU A 323 -2.22 -13.48 8.24
CA LEU A 323 -3.40 -14.12 7.67
C LEU A 323 -4.26 -14.75 8.78
N GLN A 324 -5.51 -14.31 8.88
CA GLN A 324 -6.52 -14.90 9.76
C GLN A 324 -7.40 -15.84 8.96
N LEU A 325 -7.80 -16.94 9.56
CA LEU A 325 -8.57 -17.98 8.87
C LEU A 325 -10.08 -17.70 8.85
N ILE A 326 -10.54 -16.76 9.67
CA ILE A 326 -11.96 -16.38 9.80
C ILE A 326 -12.07 -14.87 10.04
N PRO A 327 -13.20 -14.23 9.68
CA PRO A 327 -13.43 -12.80 9.88
C PRO A 327 -13.18 -12.31 11.32
N PHE A 328 -13.61 -13.08 12.33
CA PHE A 328 -13.41 -12.72 13.74
C PHE A 328 -11.94 -12.46 14.10
N GLY A 329 -10.99 -13.16 13.47
CA GLY A 329 -9.57 -12.93 13.72
C GLY A 329 -9.12 -11.50 13.39
N TYR A 330 -9.77 -10.85 12.42
CA TYR A 330 -9.49 -9.45 12.09
C TYR A 330 -10.09 -8.46 13.09
N SER A 331 -11.14 -8.85 13.83
CA SER A 331 -11.77 -7.98 14.83
C SER A 331 -10.90 -7.73 16.07
N VAL A 332 -9.92 -8.60 16.32
CA VAL A 332 -9.02 -8.50 17.48
C VAL A 332 -7.65 -7.90 17.13
N ILE A 333 -7.45 -7.47 15.89
CA ILE A 333 -6.24 -6.75 15.50
C ILE A 333 -6.31 -5.34 16.06
N ARG A 334 -5.34 -4.99 16.89
CA ARG A 334 -5.27 -3.66 17.51
C ARG A 334 -5.04 -2.55 16.48
N ASP A 335 -5.59 -1.37 16.76
CA ASP A 335 -5.46 -0.16 15.94
C ASP A 335 -5.12 1.11 16.75
N ASP A 336 -4.62 0.92 17.97
CA ASP A 336 -4.42 1.95 18.99
C ASP A 336 -2.99 2.52 19.04
N ARG A 337 -2.12 2.15 18.11
CA ARG A 337 -0.71 2.60 18.06
C ARG A 337 -0.34 3.14 16.69
N PRO A 338 0.54 4.17 16.66
CA PRO A 338 1.14 4.62 15.41
C PRO A 338 1.86 3.48 14.67
N GLN A 339 1.74 3.47 13.36
CA GLN A 339 2.33 2.44 12.51
C GLN A 339 3.08 3.07 11.32
N PRO A 340 4.33 2.65 11.01
CA PRO A 340 5.08 3.19 9.86
C PRO A 340 4.33 3.06 8.54
N TRP A 341 3.67 1.94 8.31
CA TRP A 341 2.87 1.74 7.09
C TRP A 341 1.62 2.62 7.03
N GLY A 342 1.07 3.01 8.20
CA GLY A 342 -0.01 3.99 8.25
C GLY A 342 0.45 5.36 7.76
N GLN A 343 1.60 5.83 8.27
CA GLN A 343 2.24 7.06 7.80
C GLN A 343 2.54 6.98 6.29
N GLY A 344 3.13 5.86 5.86
CA GLY A 344 3.43 5.63 4.44
C GLY A 344 2.19 5.72 3.57
N LEU A 345 1.12 4.99 3.90
CA LEU A 345 -0.10 5.01 3.09
C LEU A 345 -0.81 6.37 3.12
N ALA A 346 -0.76 7.12 4.24
CA ALA A 346 -1.23 8.51 4.25
C ALA A 346 -0.43 9.40 3.30
N MET A 347 0.90 9.30 3.29
CA MET A 347 1.75 10.02 2.34
C MET A 347 1.51 9.60 0.89
N GLU A 348 1.27 8.30 0.62
CA GLU A 348 0.86 7.81 -0.71
C GLU A 348 -0.45 8.44 -1.19
N ALA A 349 -1.44 8.55 -0.29
CA ALA A 349 -2.73 9.18 -0.61
C ALA A 349 -2.57 10.66 -0.96
N LEU A 350 -1.75 11.39 -0.20
CA LEU A 350 -1.47 12.80 -0.45
C LEU A 350 -0.65 13.01 -1.73
N ALA A 351 0.34 12.16 -1.99
CA ALA A 351 1.10 12.18 -3.24
C ALA A 351 0.18 11.94 -4.44
N ALA A 352 -0.66 10.91 -4.39
CA ALA A 352 -1.60 10.59 -5.47
C ALA A 352 -2.61 11.72 -5.71
N TRP A 353 -3.06 12.40 -4.66
CA TRP A 353 -3.90 13.58 -4.82
C TRP A 353 -3.17 14.68 -5.61
N ARG A 354 -1.92 15.02 -5.24
CA ARG A 354 -1.13 16.03 -5.95
C ARG A 354 -0.88 15.66 -7.42
N GLU A 355 -0.43 14.43 -7.65
CA GLU A 355 -0.13 13.89 -8.98
C GLU A 355 -1.34 14.00 -9.93
N THR A 356 -2.56 13.79 -9.43
CA THR A 356 -3.77 13.71 -10.25
C THR A 356 -4.58 15.00 -10.33
N HIS A 357 -4.30 16.01 -9.48
CA HIS A 357 -4.99 17.28 -9.47
C HIS A 357 -4.09 18.47 -9.86
N GLU A 358 -2.77 18.34 -9.71
CA GLU A 358 -1.82 19.43 -9.94
C GLU A 358 -0.78 19.11 -11.04
N GLY A 359 -0.61 17.83 -11.40
CA GLY A 359 0.34 17.35 -12.41
C GLY A 359 -0.06 17.60 -13.88
N GLY A 360 -1.01 18.46 -14.16
CA GLY A 360 -1.57 18.75 -15.47
C GLY A 360 -1.08 20.06 -16.12
N ASN A 361 0.19 20.44 -15.89
CA ASN A 361 0.82 21.56 -16.61
C ASN A 361 1.96 21.07 -17.50
#